data_dda510befde473f451870124d0c94da7
#
_entry.id   dda510befde473f451870124d0c94da7
#
_cell.length_a   1.000
_cell.length_b   1.000
_cell.length_c   1.000
_cell.angle_alpha   90.00
_cell.angle_beta   90.00
_cell.angle_gamma   90.00
#
_symmetry.space_group_name_H-M   'P 1'
#
loop_
_entity.id
_entity.type
_entity.pdbx_description
1 polymer ?
#
loop_
_entity_poly.entity_id
_entity_poly.type
_entity_poly.pdbx_seq_one_letter_code
_entity_poly.pdbx_strand_id
1 'polypeptide(L)'
;TPDLARPLAEKMQLNIQEDFLSPGELACFMSHVSIWQKMVDEQIPHLAIFEDDVYLGQNADYFLSNDTWIQSDWQIIKLEAFAKKILHERQGLDLGKQRSLFKLKGRHVGAAGYILSLNAAQYLMALLRKAEIKEPLDHLLFDPQYHTQGMSLYQMKPALCIQSYLYEQAQEHQFGSMLEDERVERRQTESKARTFGEKLAREWKRLNQQLQTSRYKKTIEFK
;
A
#
# COMPACT_ATOMS: atom_id res chain seq x y z
N THR A 1 -8.34 -17.57 -8.90
CA THR A 1 -9.79 -17.33 -9.06
C THR A 1 -10.45 -17.26 -7.68
N PRO A 2 -11.56 -16.49 -7.51
CA PRO A 2 -12.26 -16.37 -6.22
C PRO A 2 -12.64 -17.71 -5.60
N ASP A 3 -13.04 -18.69 -6.41
CA ASP A 3 -13.46 -20.01 -5.95
C ASP A 3 -12.32 -20.83 -5.27
N LEU A 4 -11.08 -20.54 -5.62
CA LEU A 4 -9.91 -21.22 -5.04
C LEU A 4 -9.33 -20.48 -3.83
N ALA A 5 -9.69 -19.23 -3.63
CA ALA A 5 -9.07 -18.37 -2.61
C ALA A 5 -9.37 -18.86 -1.19
N ARG A 6 -10.62 -19.20 -0.88
CA ARG A 6 -11.01 -19.70 0.45
C ARG A 6 -10.40 -21.07 0.75
N PRO A 7 -10.51 -22.11 -0.12
CA PRO A 7 -9.82 -23.38 0.10
C PRO A 7 -8.30 -23.24 0.29
N LEU A 8 -7.69 -22.28 -0.40
CA LEU A 8 -6.26 -22.00 -0.26
C LEU A 8 -5.94 -21.37 1.10
N ALA A 9 -6.76 -20.43 1.56
CA ALA A 9 -6.62 -19.83 2.89
C ALA A 9 -6.72 -20.88 4.00
N GLU A 10 -7.69 -21.78 3.92
CA GLU A 10 -7.86 -22.89 4.85
C GLU A 10 -6.64 -23.82 4.84
N LYS A 11 -6.16 -24.21 3.64
CA LYS A 11 -4.95 -25.03 3.49
C LYS A 11 -3.72 -24.37 4.12
N MET A 12 -3.61 -23.04 4.03
CA MET A 12 -2.52 -22.27 4.61
C MET A 12 -2.73 -21.95 6.10
N GLN A 13 -3.83 -22.44 6.70
CA GLN A 13 -4.21 -22.21 8.09
C GLN A 13 -4.36 -20.71 8.44
N LEU A 14 -4.91 -19.95 7.51
CA LEU A 14 -5.19 -18.53 7.71
C LEU A 14 -6.58 -18.33 8.28
N ASN A 15 -6.70 -17.51 9.32
CA ASN A 15 -7.98 -17.17 9.94
C ASN A 15 -8.52 -15.87 9.33
N ILE A 16 -9.23 -16.00 8.19
CA ILE A 16 -9.88 -14.86 7.52
C ILE A 16 -11.34 -14.81 7.96
N GLN A 17 -11.77 -13.67 8.54
CA GLN A 17 -13.15 -13.48 8.95
C GLN A 17 -14.10 -13.68 7.75
N GLU A 18 -15.18 -14.43 7.97
CA GLU A 18 -16.24 -14.59 6.97
C GLU A 18 -16.82 -13.23 6.61
N ASP A 19 -17.13 -13.06 5.33
CA ASP A 19 -17.77 -11.86 4.76
C ASP A 19 -17.01 -10.52 4.94
N PHE A 20 -15.77 -10.56 5.44
CA PHE A 20 -14.96 -9.35 5.56
C PHE A 20 -14.43 -8.85 4.20
N LEU A 21 -13.96 -9.77 3.36
CA LEU A 21 -13.49 -9.48 2.00
C LEU A 21 -14.49 -10.01 0.98
N SER A 22 -14.77 -9.22 -0.05
CA SER A 22 -15.49 -9.73 -1.23
C SER A 22 -14.69 -10.85 -1.89
N PRO A 23 -15.31 -11.72 -2.71
CA PRO A 23 -14.60 -12.80 -3.39
C PRO A 23 -13.40 -12.33 -4.22
N GLY A 24 -13.50 -11.16 -4.87
CA GLY A 24 -12.41 -10.55 -5.63
C GLY A 24 -11.28 -10.05 -4.74
N GLU A 25 -11.61 -9.37 -3.64
CA GLU A 25 -10.61 -8.92 -2.65
C GLU A 25 -9.90 -10.09 -1.99
N LEU A 26 -10.63 -11.16 -1.67
CA LEU A 26 -10.03 -12.38 -1.13
C LEU A 26 -9.10 -13.05 -2.15
N ALA A 27 -9.47 -13.09 -3.43
CA ALA A 27 -8.62 -13.64 -4.48
C ALA A 27 -7.33 -12.83 -4.65
N CYS A 28 -7.42 -11.50 -4.68
CA CYS A 28 -6.26 -10.62 -4.70
C CYS A 28 -5.38 -10.83 -3.46
N PHE A 29 -5.97 -10.81 -2.26
CA PHE A 29 -5.29 -11.09 -1.00
C PHE A 29 -4.52 -12.41 -1.05
N MET A 30 -5.17 -13.50 -1.45
CA MET A 30 -4.56 -14.82 -1.51
C MET A 30 -3.49 -14.96 -2.58
N SER A 31 -3.57 -14.20 -3.68
CA SER A 31 -2.51 -14.15 -4.68
C SER A 31 -1.20 -13.62 -4.07
N HIS A 32 -1.26 -12.51 -3.35
CA HIS A 32 -0.08 -11.97 -2.66
C HIS A 32 0.44 -12.88 -1.56
N VAL A 33 -0.44 -13.41 -0.72
CA VAL A 33 -0.07 -14.32 0.38
C VAL A 33 0.59 -15.60 -0.15
N SER A 34 0.14 -16.12 -1.30
CA SER A 34 0.77 -17.27 -1.96
C SER A 34 2.20 -16.95 -2.41
N ILE A 35 2.43 -15.75 -2.92
CA ILE A 35 3.78 -15.28 -3.28
C ILE A 35 4.66 -15.15 -2.03
N TRP A 36 4.13 -14.62 -0.91
CA TRP A 36 4.89 -14.53 0.34
C TRP A 36 5.24 -15.92 0.89
N GLN A 37 4.30 -16.86 0.82
CA GLN A 37 4.57 -18.25 1.24
C GLN A 37 5.68 -18.87 0.37
N LYS A 38 5.60 -18.73 -0.95
CA LYS A 38 6.64 -19.19 -1.88
C LYS A 38 8.00 -18.54 -1.53
N MET A 39 8.02 -17.25 -1.26
CA MET A 39 9.24 -16.54 -0.86
C MET A 39 9.86 -17.14 0.40
N VAL A 40 9.03 -17.48 1.39
CA VAL A 40 9.48 -18.15 2.63
C VAL A 40 9.99 -19.57 2.36
N ASP A 41 9.27 -20.35 1.57
CA ASP A 41 9.61 -21.73 1.27
C ASP A 41 10.93 -21.85 0.48
N GLU A 42 11.15 -20.94 -0.48
CA GLU A 42 12.32 -20.91 -1.33
C GLU A 42 13.46 -20.04 -0.79
N GLN A 43 13.30 -19.42 0.39
CA GLN A 43 14.28 -18.56 1.05
C GLN A 43 14.76 -17.39 0.16
N ILE A 44 13.84 -16.76 -0.58
CA ILE A 44 14.15 -15.66 -1.49
C ILE A 44 14.44 -14.40 -0.68
N PRO A 45 15.63 -13.77 -0.76
CA PRO A 45 16.01 -12.64 0.09
C PRO A 45 15.13 -11.41 -0.10
N HIS A 46 14.87 -11.05 -1.36
CA HIS A 46 14.01 -9.93 -1.75
C HIS A 46 13.19 -10.31 -2.96
N LEU A 47 11.95 -9.86 -3.03
CA LEU A 47 11.08 -10.08 -4.17
C LEU A 47 10.30 -8.81 -4.50
N ALA A 48 10.36 -8.39 -5.77
CA ALA A 48 9.48 -7.36 -6.31
C ALA A 48 8.17 -8.01 -6.75
N ILE A 49 7.06 -7.51 -6.24
CA ILE A 49 5.71 -8.05 -6.46
C ILE A 49 4.88 -6.96 -7.13
N PHE A 50 4.21 -7.30 -8.23
CA PHE A 50 3.36 -6.39 -8.99
C PHE A 50 2.03 -7.05 -9.31
N GLU A 51 0.96 -6.25 -9.33
CA GLU A 51 -0.30 -6.62 -9.98
C GLU A 51 -0.13 -6.53 -11.51
N ASP A 52 -1.02 -7.16 -12.26
CA ASP A 52 -0.92 -7.30 -13.72
C ASP A 52 -1.36 -6.05 -14.50
N ASP A 53 -1.96 -5.09 -13.83
CA ASP A 53 -2.49 -3.84 -14.39
C ASP A 53 -1.58 -2.62 -14.17
N VAL A 54 -0.27 -2.78 -14.01
CA VAL A 54 0.65 -1.67 -13.74
C VAL A 54 1.48 -1.26 -14.96
N TYR A 55 1.73 0.04 -15.06
CA TYR A 55 2.79 0.60 -15.91
C TYR A 55 4.08 0.78 -15.10
N LEU A 56 5.20 0.36 -15.66
CA LEU A 56 6.53 0.59 -15.09
C LEU A 56 7.11 1.91 -15.61
N GLY A 57 7.72 2.68 -14.71
CA GLY A 57 8.33 3.96 -15.00
C GLY A 57 9.77 3.86 -15.47
N GLN A 58 10.39 5.02 -15.64
CA GLN A 58 11.77 5.14 -16.12
C GLN A 58 12.76 4.42 -15.19
N ASN A 59 13.78 3.80 -15.77
CA ASN A 59 14.82 3.04 -15.07
C ASN A 59 14.29 1.87 -14.22
N ALA A 60 13.13 1.31 -14.54
CA ALA A 60 12.63 0.12 -13.86
C ALA A 60 13.58 -1.06 -13.99
N ASP A 61 14.19 -1.23 -15.17
CA ASP A 61 15.23 -2.22 -15.42
C ASP A 61 16.41 -2.13 -14.43
N TYR A 62 16.89 -0.92 -14.13
CA TYR A 62 17.96 -0.71 -13.16
C TYR A 62 17.59 -1.18 -11.74
N PHE A 63 16.37 -0.90 -11.27
CA PHE A 63 15.94 -1.24 -9.92
C PHE A 63 15.43 -2.66 -9.77
N LEU A 64 15.03 -3.32 -10.88
CA LEU A 64 14.43 -4.67 -10.85
C LEU A 64 15.40 -5.77 -11.30
N SER A 65 16.55 -5.43 -11.91
CA SER A 65 17.52 -6.41 -12.38
C SER A 65 18.37 -7.05 -11.28
N ASN A 66 18.48 -6.40 -10.13
CA ASN A 66 19.22 -6.90 -8.97
C ASN A 66 18.76 -6.21 -7.68
N ASP A 67 19.13 -6.75 -6.55
CA ASP A 67 18.81 -6.25 -5.20
C ASP A 67 19.99 -5.59 -4.47
N THR A 68 21.11 -5.37 -5.14
CA THR A 68 22.35 -4.85 -4.53
C THR A 68 22.23 -3.44 -3.95
N TRP A 69 21.21 -2.69 -4.38
CA TRP A 69 20.91 -1.36 -3.86
C TRP A 69 20.04 -1.40 -2.59
N ILE A 70 19.48 -2.57 -2.22
CA ILE A 70 18.61 -2.75 -1.06
C ILE A 70 19.46 -3.00 0.18
N GLN A 71 19.27 -2.20 1.23
CA GLN A 71 19.95 -2.43 2.50
C GLN A 71 19.20 -3.48 3.33
N SER A 72 19.92 -4.24 4.13
CA SER A 72 19.39 -5.39 4.89
C SER A 72 18.32 -5.03 5.93
N ASP A 73 18.23 -3.77 6.36
CA ASP A 73 17.20 -3.25 7.27
C ASP A 73 15.95 -2.72 6.56
N TRP A 74 15.93 -2.68 5.20
CA TRP A 74 14.77 -2.25 4.42
C TRP A 74 13.83 -3.42 4.20
N GLN A 75 12.76 -3.45 4.98
CA GLN A 75 11.87 -4.61 5.01
C GLN A 75 10.78 -4.57 3.94
N ILE A 76 10.14 -3.42 3.76
CA ILE A 76 9.08 -3.22 2.75
C ILE A 76 9.32 -1.91 2.02
N ILE A 77 9.38 -1.95 0.70
CA ILE A 77 9.57 -0.78 -0.15
C ILE A 77 8.38 -0.69 -1.10
N LYS A 78 7.52 0.31 -0.91
CA LYS A 78 6.42 0.59 -1.82
C LYS A 78 6.95 1.28 -3.08
N LEU A 79 6.63 0.72 -4.23
CA LEU A 79 7.04 1.18 -5.55
C LEU A 79 5.94 1.97 -6.27
N GLU A 80 4.69 1.79 -5.84
CA GLU A 80 3.49 2.30 -6.49
C GLU A 80 3.24 3.78 -6.18
N ALA A 81 2.81 4.54 -7.21
CA ALA A 81 2.15 5.82 -7.05
C ALA A 81 0.66 5.63 -6.77
N PHE A 82 0.13 6.36 -5.82
CA PHE A 82 -1.29 6.38 -5.52
C PHE A 82 -1.78 7.82 -5.32
N ALA A 83 -3.04 8.09 -5.67
CA ALA A 83 -3.61 9.45 -5.70
C ALA A 83 -3.67 10.17 -4.33
N LYS A 84 -3.55 9.44 -3.22
CA LYS A 84 -3.64 10.02 -1.87
C LYS A 84 -2.29 10.58 -1.40
N LYS A 85 -2.35 11.71 -0.70
CA LYS A 85 -1.19 12.27 -0.01
C LYS A 85 -0.78 11.38 1.16
N ILE A 86 0.51 11.09 1.25
CA ILE A 86 1.10 10.25 2.30
C ILE A 86 1.97 11.05 3.26
N LEU A 87 2.12 10.53 4.47
CA LEU A 87 3.01 11.06 5.48
C LEU A 87 4.31 10.25 5.48
N HIS A 88 5.42 10.90 5.19
CA HIS A 88 6.76 10.29 5.19
C HIS A 88 7.79 11.21 5.85
N GLU A 89 8.98 10.74 6.13
CA GLU A 89 10.09 11.56 6.61
C GLU A 89 10.45 12.65 5.59
N ARG A 90 11.04 13.74 6.09
CA ARG A 90 11.43 14.87 5.24
C ARG A 90 12.64 14.56 4.38
N GLN A 91 13.58 13.84 4.93
CA GLN A 91 14.83 13.48 4.28
C GLN A 91 14.70 12.08 3.68
N GLY A 92 14.97 11.97 2.39
CA GLY A 92 15.04 10.71 1.67
C GLY A 92 16.48 10.22 1.55
N LEU A 93 16.62 8.93 1.34
CA LEU A 93 17.88 8.27 0.98
C LEU A 93 17.99 8.27 -0.54
N ASP A 94 19.02 8.88 -1.08
CA ASP A 94 19.25 8.92 -2.53
C ASP A 94 19.63 7.53 -3.04
N LEU A 95 18.92 7.06 -4.07
CA LEU A 95 19.18 5.79 -4.76
C LEU A 95 19.87 5.98 -6.12
N GLY A 96 20.14 7.23 -6.52
CA GLY A 96 20.49 7.54 -7.89
C GLY A 96 19.30 7.46 -8.84
N LYS A 97 19.56 7.65 -10.16
CA LYS A 97 18.51 7.63 -11.20
C LYS A 97 17.31 8.55 -10.88
N GLN A 98 17.56 9.66 -10.19
CA GLN A 98 16.53 10.62 -9.74
C GLN A 98 15.46 10.03 -8.79
N ARG A 99 15.78 8.97 -8.05
CA ARG A 99 14.89 8.34 -7.09
C ARG A 99 15.49 8.33 -5.69
N SER A 100 14.61 8.43 -4.72
CA SER A 100 14.97 8.37 -3.29
C SER A 100 13.95 7.52 -2.54
N LEU A 101 14.37 6.93 -1.42
CA LEU A 101 13.49 6.27 -0.48
C LEU A 101 13.17 7.19 0.69
N PHE A 102 11.89 7.25 1.03
CA PHE A 102 11.38 8.00 2.17
C PHE A 102 10.71 7.05 3.16
N LYS A 103 11.14 7.07 4.41
CA LYS A 103 10.51 6.25 5.45
C LYS A 103 9.07 6.70 5.69
N LEU A 104 8.12 5.76 5.63
CA LEU A 104 6.72 6.02 5.88
C LEU A 104 6.46 6.26 7.37
N LYS A 105 5.62 7.27 7.68
CA LYS A 105 5.21 7.64 9.04
C LYS A 105 3.72 7.43 9.30
N GLY A 106 2.97 7.12 8.28
CA GLY A 106 1.54 6.88 8.36
C GLY A 106 1.09 5.86 7.34
N ARG A 107 -0.16 5.42 7.49
CA ARG A 107 -0.76 4.44 6.59
C ARG A 107 -0.75 4.91 5.16
N HIS A 108 -0.37 4.02 4.27
CA HIS A 108 -0.56 4.13 2.84
C HIS A 108 -1.55 3.07 2.36
N VAL A 109 -2.10 3.24 1.15
CA VAL A 109 -3.06 2.32 0.52
C VAL A 109 -2.56 1.93 -0.87
N GLY A 110 -3.14 0.85 -1.42
CA GLY A 110 -2.73 0.24 -2.67
C GLY A 110 -1.57 -0.74 -2.49
N ALA A 111 -1.61 -1.85 -3.18
CA ALA A 111 -0.59 -2.91 -3.12
C ALA A 111 -0.12 -3.36 -4.51
N ALA A 112 -0.34 -2.52 -5.53
CA ALA A 112 -0.06 -2.88 -6.92
C ALA A 112 1.44 -2.99 -7.26
N GLY A 113 2.34 -2.47 -6.40
CA GLY A 113 3.77 -2.66 -6.61
C GLY A 113 4.60 -2.38 -5.37
N TYR A 114 5.38 -3.38 -4.93
CA TYR A 114 6.27 -3.26 -3.78
C TYR A 114 7.39 -4.30 -3.81
N ILE A 115 8.45 -4.05 -3.05
CA ILE A 115 9.49 -5.04 -2.74
C ILE A 115 9.31 -5.49 -1.29
N LEU A 116 9.42 -6.80 -1.07
CA LEU A 116 9.34 -7.43 0.23
C LEU A 116 10.66 -8.15 0.54
N SER A 117 11.18 -8.01 1.75
CA SER A 117 12.29 -8.82 2.25
C SER A 117 11.79 -10.16 2.78
N LEU A 118 12.65 -11.18 2.82
CA LEU A 118 12.34 -12.48 3.41
C LEU A 118 11.87 -12.35 4.87
N ASN A 119 12.54 -11.50 5.65
CA ASN A 119 12.16 -11.26 7.05
C ASN A 119 10.73 -10.68 7.16
N ALA A 120 10.38 -9.76 6.27
CA ALA A 120 9.03 -9.20 6.23
C ALA A 120 7.99 -10.25 5.80
N ALA A 121 8.30 -11.08 4.80
CA ALA A 121 7.42 -12.19 4.39
C ALA A 121 7.17 -13.17 5.54
N GLN A 122 8.22 -13.60 6.25
CA GLN A 122 8.12 -14.48 7.42
C GLN A 122 7.26 -13.84 8.53
N TYR A 123 7.48 -12.56 8.82
CA TYR A 123 6.70 -11.83 9.81
C TYR A 123 5.22 -11.75 9.45
N LEU A 124 4.91 -11.35 8.21
CA LEU A 124 3.53 -11.24 7.72
C LEU A 124 2.82 -12.61 7.72
N MET A 125 3.48 -13.67 7.27
CA MET A 125 2.93 -15.03 7.32
C MET A 125 2.65 -15.49 8.76
N ALA A 126 3.54 -15.18 9.71
CA ALA A 126 3.33 -15.48 11.12
C ALA A 126 2.16 -14.67 11.72
N LEU A 127 2.02 -13.39 11.33
CA LEU A 127 0.91 -12.54 11.73
C LEU A 127 -0.43 -13.11 11.24
N LEU A 128 -0.51 -13.48 9.96
CA LEU A 128 -1.72 -14.01 9.34
C LEU A 128 -2.20 -15.34 9.94
N ARG A 129 -1.29 -16.14 10.51
CA ARG A 129 -1.63 -17.41 11.17
C ARG A 129 -2.08 -17.22 12.62
N LYS A 130 -1.69 -16.13 13.28
CA LYS A 130 -1.99 -15.88 14.70
C LYS A 130 -3.24 -15.05 14.93
N ALA A 131 -3.53 -14.11 14.05
CA ALA A 131 -4.60 -13.15 14.22
C ALA A 131 -5.75 -13.42 13.25
N GLU A 132 -6.98 -13.15 13.68
CA GLU A 132 -8.11 -13.09 12.76
C GLU A 132 -7.93 -11.88 11.82
N ILE A 133 -8.00 -12.13 10.52
CA ILE A 133 -7.74 -11.11 9.50
C ILE A 133 -9.02 -10.31 9.28
N LYS A 134 -8.95 -9.01 9.57
CA LYS A 134 -10.04 -8.03 9.45
C LYS A 134 -9.62 -6.78 8.67
N GLU A 135 -8.52 -6.86 7.94
CA GLU A 135 -7.96 -5.71 7.24
C GLU A 135 -7.64 -6.07 5.78
N PRO A 136 -7.81 -5.13 4.85
CA PRO A 136 -7.34 -5.29 3.48
C PRO A 136 -5.82 -5.48 3.43
N LEU A 137 -5.34 -6.11 2.36
CA LEU A 137 -3.93 -6.43 2.17
C LEU A 137 -3.00 -5.22 2.28
N ASP A 138 -3.38 -4.13 1.65
CA ASP A 138 -2.60 -2.89 1.64
C ASP A 138 -2.47 -2.25 3.02
N HIS A 139 -3.47 -2.41 3.88
CA HIS A 139 -3.38 -1.98 5.28
C HIS A 139 -2.37 -2.84 6.05
N LEU A 140 -2.39 -4.15 5.87
CA LEU A 140 -1.41 -5.04 6.50
C LEU A 140 0.02 -4.72 6.06
N LEU A 141 0.21 -4.37 4.78
CA LEU A 141 1.52 -4.02 4.24
C LEU A 141 2.01 -2.64 4.66
N PHE A 142 1.14 -1.63 4.64
CA PHE A 142 1.57 -0.23 4.67
C PHE A 142 0.96 0.61 5.80
N ASP A 143 0.35 -0.01 6.80
CA ASP A 143 -0.01 0.69 8.04
C ASP A 143 0.98 0.32 9.15
N PRO A 144 1.77 1.30 9.65
CA PRO A 144 2.75 1.05 10.70
C PRO A 144 2.19 0.43 11.99
N GLN A 145 0.87 0.53 12.23
CA GLN A 145 0.24 -0.08 13.42
C GLN A 145 0.31 -1.61 13.44
N TYR A 146 0.39 -2.25 12.26
CA TYR A 146 0.50 -3.71 12.14
C TYR A 146 1.93 -4.22 12.22
N HIS A 147 2.91 -3.32 12.31
CA HIS A 147 4.31 -3.68 12.30
C HIS A 147 4.96 -3.51 13.67
N THR A 148 5.77 -4.48 14.06
CA THR A 148 6.57 -4.41 15.30
C THR A 148 7.77 -3.49 15.13
N GLN A 149 8.43 -3.16 16.24
CA GLN A 149 9.72 -2.46 16.21
C GLN A 149 10.73 -3.28 15.36
N GLY A 150 11.35 -2.61 14.40
CA GLY A 150 12.30 -3.23 13.46
C GLY A 150 11.76 -3.44 12.05
N MET A 151 10.45 -3.37 11.84
CA MET A 151 9.87 -3.36 10.48
C MET A 151 9.95 -1.97 9.89
N SER A 152 10.77 -1.79 8.88
CA SER A 152 10.92 -0.52 8.17
C SER A 152 10.10 -0.50 6.90
N LEU A 153 9.29 0.56 6.75
CA LEU A 153 8.45 0.81 5.59
C LEU A 153 8.98 2.02 4.83
N TYR A 154 9.18 1.87 3.55
CA TYR A 154 9.65 2.95 2.69
C TYR A 154 8.73 3.15 1.49
N GLN A 155 8.71 4.38 0.99
CA GLN A 155 8.13 4.76 -0.29
C GLN A 155 9.23 5.22 -1.23
N MET A 156 9.32 4.61 -2.40
CA MET A 156 10.17 5.12 -3.48
C MET A 156 9.53 6.36 -4.11
N LYS A 157 10.33 7.40 -4.33
CA LYS A 157 9.87 8.66 -4.93
C LYS A 157 10.90 9.21 -5.91
N PRO A 158 10.52 9.53 -7.15
CA PRO A 158 9.25 9.19 -7.82
C PRO A 158 8.93 7.71 -7.74
N ALA A 159 7.65 7.33 -7.83
CA ALA A 159 7.22 5.94 -7.82
C ALA A 159 7.69 5.21 -9.08
N LEU A 160 7.95 3.91 -8.95
CA LEU A 160 8.43 3.06 -10.05
C LEU A 160 7.29 2.46 -10.86
N CYS A 161 6.10 2.35 -10.28
CA CYS A 161 4.92 1.86 -10.98
C CYS A 161 3.67 2.66 -10.62
N ILE A 162 2.66 2.53 -11.46
CA ILE A 162 1.31 3.10 -11.29
C ILE A 162 0.30 2.17 -11.94
N GLN A 163 -0.87 2.00 -11.32
CA GLN A 163 -1.97 1.24 -11.94
C GLN A 163 -2.49 1.94 -13.18
N SER A 164 -2.86 1.16 -14.20
CA SER A 164 -3.28 1.64 -15.53
C SER A 164 -4.43 2.64 -15.42
N TYR A 165 -5.46 2.33 -14.61
CA TYR A 165 -6.61 3.21 -14.46
C TYR A 165 -6.25 4.58 -13.85
N LEU A 166 -5.29 4.64 -12.91
CA LEU A 166 -4.81 5.91 -12.33
C LEU A 166 -4.00 6.72 -13.34
N TYR A 167 -3.21 6.03 -14.16
CA TYR A 167 -2.41 6.66 -15.20
C TYR A 167 -3.31 7.27 -16.29
N GLU A 168 -4.29 6.52 -16.74
CA GLU A 168 -5.26 6.96 -17.75
C GLU A 168 -6.10 8.14 -17.23
N GLN A 169 -6.63 8.06 -16.01
CA GLN A 169 -7.33 9.18 -15.39
C GLN A 169 -6.45 10.44 -15.29
N ALA A 170 -5.18 10.30 -14.93
CA ALA A 170 -4.26 11.42 -14.86
C ALA A 170 -4.02 12.06 -16.23
N GLN A 171 -3.97 11.26 -17.31
CA GLN A 171 -3.88 11.75 -18.69
C GLN A 171 -5.17 12.46 -19.11
N GLU A 172 -6.34 11.89 -18.82
CA GLU A 172 -7.63 12.50 -19.13
C GLU A 172 -7.84 13.83 -18.39
N HIS A 173 -7.42 13.94 -17.12
CA HIS A 173 -7.48 15.19 -16.35
C HIS A 173 -6.54 16.28 -16.88
N GLN A 174 -5.48 15.93 -17.58
CA GLN A 174 -4.67 16.91 -18.31
C GLN A 174 -5.41 17.47 -19.54
N PHE A 175 -6.40 16.76 -20.06
CA PHE A 175 -7.16 17.12 -21.25
C PHE A 175 -8.61 17.60 -20.96
N GLY A 176 -9.13 17.50 -19.73
CA GLY A 176 -10.52 17.87 -19.47
C GLY A 176 -10.88 18.07 -18.01
N SER A 177 -10.88 19.31 -17.56
CA SER A 177 -11.31 19.70 -16.20
C SER A 177 -12.83 19.84 -16.03
N MET A 178 -13.67 19.13 -16.78
CA MET A 178 -15.12 19.38 -16.79
C MET A 178 -16.03 18.27 -16.24
N LEU A 179 -15.49 17.16 -15.72
CA LEU A 179 -16.31 16.04 -15.21
C LEU A 179 -16.17 15.75 -13.71
N GLU A 180 -15.47 16.60 -12.96
CA GLU A 180 -15.18 16.35 -11.54
C GLU A 180 -16.32 16.76 -10.59
N ASP A 181 -17.18 17.67 -10.99
CA ASP A 181 -18.25 18.22 -10.13
C ASP A 181 -19.41 17.22 -9.87
N GLU A 182 -19.70 16.32 -10.78
CA GLU A 182 -20.81 15.35 -10.61
C GLU A 182 -20.53 14.18 -9.64
N ARG A 183 -19.24 13.86 -9.39
CA ARG A 183 -18.87 12.75 -8.48
C ARG A 183 -18.82 13.17 -7.02
N VAL A 184 -18.67 14.45 -6.73
CA VAL A 184 -18.61 14.98 -5.36
C VAL A 184 -20.00 14.94 -4.70
N GLU A 185 -21.06 15.17 -5.43
CA GLU A 185 -22.44 15.19 -4.89
C GLU A 185 -22.94 13.80 -4.44
N ARG A 186 -22.54 12.70 -5.10
CA ARG A 186 -22.95 11.35 -4.71
C ARG A 186 -22.40 10.85 -3.37
N ARG A 187 -21.26 11.38 -2.90
CA ARG A 187 -20.62 10.96 -1.63
C ARG A 187 -21.14 11.67 -0.40
N GLN A 188 -21.98 12.70 -0.54
CA GLN A 188 -22.50 13.47 0.60
C GLN A 188 -23.77 12.89 1.22
N THR A 189 -24.44 11.93 0.59
CA THR A 189 -25.76 11.43 1.02
C THR A 189 -25.73 10.26 2.03
N GLU A 190 -24.57 9.71 2.40
CA GLU A 190 -24.47 8.54 3.30
C GLU A 190 -23.89 8.83 4.70
N SER A 191 -24.10 9.98 5.28
CA SER A 191 -23.66 10.22 6.68
C SER A 191 -24.79 10.10 7.66
N LYS A 192 -24.89 8.95 8.34
CA LYS A 192 -25.79 8.71 9.48
C LYS A 192 -25.46 9.64 10.66
N ALA A 193 -26.51 10.16 11.27
CA ALA A 193 -26.49 11.12 12.37
C ALA A 193 -25.70 10.64 13.61
N ARG A 194 -24.73 11.44 14.05
CA ARG A 194 -24.01 11.32 15.32
C ARG A 194 -24.12 12.62 16.12
N THR A 195 -24.06 12.54 17.44
CA THR A 195 -24.27 13.67 18.37
C THR A 195 -23.24 14.80 18.21
N PHE A 196 -23.68 16.05 18.45
CA PHE A 196 -22.93 17.28 18.17
C PHE A 196 -21.59 17.39 18.96
N GLY A 197 -21.55 16.91 20.21
CA GLY A 197 -20.35 16.97 21.06
C GLY A 197 -19.21 16.04 20.60
N GLU A 198 -19.53 14.84 20.14
CA GLU A 198 -18.55 13.91 19.59
C GLU A 198 -17.99 14.38 18.24
N LYS A 199 -18.79 15.12 17.47
CA LYS A 199 -18.35 15.78 16.24
C LYS A 199 -17.30 16.85 16.52
N LEU A 200 -17.52 17.72 17.52
CA LEU A 200 -16.60 18.81 17.85
C LEU A 200 -15.23 18.30 18.36
N ALA A 201 -15.23 17.35 19.28
CA ALA A 201 -13.98 16.79 19.82
C ALA A 201 -13.16 16.05 18.74
N ARG A 202 -13.84 15.38 17.80
CA ARG A 202 -13.20 14.70 16.67
C ARG A 202 -12.69 15.70 15.62
N GLU A 203 -13.43 16.77 15.34
CA GLU A 203 -13.03 17.86 14.46
C GLU A 203 -11.81 18.60 15.01
N TRP A 204 -11.74 18.89 16.31
CA TRP A 204 -10.56 19.48 16.96
C TRP A 204 -9.33 18.57 16.89
N LYS A 205 -9.51 17.28 17.13
CA LYS A 205 -8.43 16.28 17.00
C LYS A 205 -7.99 16.15 15.55
N ARG A 206 -8.92 16.17 14.61
CA ARG A 206 -8.65 16.19 13.16
C ARG A 206 -7.93 17.45 12.72
N LEU A 207 -8.40 18.62 13.16
CA LEU A 207 -7.76 19.92 12.84
C LEU A 207 -6.34 19.99 13.38
N ASN A 208 -6.09 19.61 14.63
CA ASN A 208 -4.72 19.56 15.18
C ASN A 208 -3.82 18.55 14.45
N GLN A 209 -4.34 17.37 14.15
CA GLN A 209 -3.60 16.40 13.33
C GLN A 209 -3.38 16.90 11.90
N GLN A 210 -4.37 17.55 11.29
CA GLN A 210 -4.26 18.14 9.96
C GLN A 210 -3.26 19.30 9.93
N LEU A 211 -3.24 20.18 10.91
CA LEU A 211 -2.28 21.29 11.00
C LEU A 211 -0.84 20.79 11.21
N GLN A 212 -0.64 19.74 12.00
CA GLN A 212 0.67 19.13 12.20
C GLN A 212 1.13 18.28 11.00
N THR A 213 0.22 17.63 10.29
CA THR A 213 0.56 16.71 9.20
C THR A 213 0.44 17.31 7.80
N SER A 214 -0.35 18.39 7.60
CA SER A 214 -0.59 18.96 6.27
C SER A 214 0.69 19.46 5.58
N ARG A 215 1.67 19.95 6.36
CA ARG A 215 2.97 20.40 5.84
C ARG A 215 3.86 19.26 5.36
N TYR A 216 3.55 18.00 5.69
CA TYR A 216 4.37 16.82 5.41
C TYR A 216 3.70 15.79 4.51
N LYS A 217 2.41 15.95 4.23
CA LYS A 217 1.69 15.07 3.30
C LYS A 217 1.96 15.49 1.86
N LYS A 218 2.52 14.59 1.07
CA LYS A 218 2.77 14.81 -0.36
C LYS A 218 2.18 13.68 -1.18
N THR A 219 1.72 14.03 -2.39
CA THR A 219 1.39 13.04 -3.42
C THR A 219 2.69 12.49 -4.00
N ILE A 220 2.72 11.22 -4.30
CA ILE A 220 3.87 10.56 -4.91
C ILE A 220 3.70 10.62 -6.43
N GLU A 221 4.62 11.28 -7.08
CA GLU A 221 4.69 11.36 -8.53
C GLU A 221 5.16 10.02 -9.10
N PHE A 222 4.59 9.64 -10.25
CA PHE A 222 5.08 8.58 -11.09
C PHE A 222 6.01 9.18 -12.15
N LYS A 223 7.13 8.50 -12.45
CA LYS A 223 8.08 8.95 -13.47
C LYS A 223 8.75 7.79 -14.20
#